data_ba89e5bc7b86c6978bd9356b965215f6
#
_entry.id   ba89e5bc7b86c6978bd9356b965215f6
#
_cell.length_a   1.000
_cell.length_b   1.000
_cell.length_c   1.000
_cell.angle_alpha   90.00
_cell.angle_beta   90.00
_cell.angle_gamma   90.00
#
_symmetry.space_group_name_H-M   'P 1'
#
loop_
_entity.id
_entity.type
_entity.pdbx_description
1 polymer ?
#
loop_
_entity_poly.entity_id
_entity_poly.type
_entity_poly.pdbx_seq_one_letter_code
_entity_poly.pdbx_strand_id
1 'polypeptide(L)'
;MEIVKTEIEGVVILEPRVFRDARGYFFESFSVREFEEKVAHTTFVQDNESCSSYGVIRGLHFQKPPFTQAKLVRVIKGAVLDVSVDLRKGSPTYGKHVAVELTEDNHRQLFIPHGFAHGFAVLSDEVLFQYKCDNYYAPQSEGGILWNDPDLQIDWRIPADKVVLSEKDTRHPLLKDYISEFE
;
A
#
# COMPACT_ATOMS: atom_id res chain seq x y z
N MET A 1 -15.24 11.82 -6.08
CA MET A 1 -14.14 11.29 -5.24
C MET A 1 -13.53 12.43 -4.42
N GLU A 2 -13.35 12.27 -3.12
CA GLU A 2 -12.64 13.19 -2.23
C GLU A 2 -11.21 12.72 -2.04
N ILE A 3 -10.25 13.65 -1.94
CA ILE A 3 -8.83 13.35 -1.73
C ILE A 3 -8.45 13.86 -0.34
N VAL A 4 -8.00 12.95 0.50
CA VAL A 4 -7.50 13.26 1.86
C VAL A 4 -5.98 13.12 1.86
N LYS A 5 -5.29 14.21 2.16
CA LYS A 5 -3.82 14.22 2.27
C LYS A 5 -3.40 13.49 3.55
N THR A 6 -2.31 12.77 3.47
CA THR A 6 -1.64 12.18 4.62
C THR A 6 -0.51 13.09 5.13
N GLU A 7 0.17 12.67 6.19
CA GLU A 7 1.32 13.39 6.75
C GLU A 7 2.57 13.32 5.86
N ILE A 8 2.59 12.39 4.87
CA ILE A 8 3.70 12.22 3.94
C ILE A 8 3.26 12.66 2.55
N GLU A 9 3.97 13.64 2.01
CA GLU A 9 3.66 14.18 0.68
C GLU A 9 3.69 13.11 -0.41
N GLY A 10 2.65 13.12 -1.24
CA GLY A 10 2.45 12.20 -2.35
C GLY A 10 1.59 10.98 -2.00
N VAL A 11 1.55 10.55 -0.74
CA VAL A 11 0.63 9.49 -0.29
C VAL A 11 -0.72 10.11 0.03
N VAL A 12 -1.78 9.67 -0.64
CA VAL A 12 -3.13 10.22 -0.45
C VAL A 12 -4.19 9.12 -0.36
N ILE A 13 -5.21 9.41 0.47
CA ILE A 13 -6.39 8.55 0.59
C ILE A 13 -7.45 9.06 -0.38
N LEU A 14 -8.04 8.16 -1.16
CA LEU A 14 -9.16 8.42 -2.03
C LEU A 14 -10.43 7.90 -1.36
N GLU A 15 -11.39 8.79 -1.12
CA GLU A 15 -12.71 8.45 -0.60
C GLU A 15 -13.73 8.52 -1.74
N PRO A 16 -14.24 7.37 -2.26
CA PRO A 16 -15.20 7.36 -3.34
C PRO A 16 -16.58 7.84 -2.86
N ARG A 17 -17.35 8.41 -3.77
CA ARG A 17 -18.77 8.66 -3.53
C ARG A 17 -19.55 7.37 -3.71
N VAL A 18 -20.09 6.82 -2.63
CA VAL A 18 -20.86 5.57 -2.63
C VAL A 18 -22.37 5.89 -2.68
N PHE A 19 -23.07 5.31 -3.65
CA PHE A 19 -24.51 5.39 -3.81
C PHE A 19 -25.16 4.10 -3.27
N ARG A 20 -26.09 4.22 -2.34
CA ARG A 20 -26.77 3.07 -1.71
C ARG A 20 -28.25 3.11 -1.98
N ASP A 21 -28.83 1.92 -2.26
CA ASP A 21 -30.29 1.72 -2.39
C ASP A 21 -30.66 0.31 -1.90
N ALA A 22 -31.92 -0.11 -2.13
CA ALA A 22 -32.43 -1.42 -1.71
C ALA A 22 -31.73 -2.62 -2.39
N ARG A 23 -30.96 -2.40 -3.44
CA ARG A 23 -30.18 -3.45 -4.16
C ARG A 23 -28.75 -3.61 -3.63
N GLY A 24 -28.26 -2.66 -2.77
CA GLY A 24 -26.90 -2.61 -2.26
C GLY A 24 -26.24 -1.27 -2.52
N TYR A 25 -25.05 -1.27 -3.09
CA TYR A 25 -24.30 -0.04 -3.38
C TYR A 25 -23.69 -0.06 -4.77
N PHE A 26 -23.41 1.15 -5.27
CA PHE A 26 -22.62 1.39 -6.47
C PHE A 26 -21.65 2.55 -6.21
N PHE A 27 -20.43 2.44 -6.70
CA PHE A 27 -19.50 3.56 -6.80
C PHE A 27 -18.53 3.35 -7.96
N GLU A 28 -18.04 4.45 -8.52
CA GLU A 28 -16.93 4.43 -9.47
C GLU A 28 -15.63 4.19 -8.71
N SER A 29 -15.04 3.01 -8.86
CA SER A 29 -13.83 2.64 -8.12
C SER A 29 -12.56 3.23 -8.73
N PHE A 30 -12.58 3.57 -10.01
CA PHE A 30 -11.46 4.23 -10.70
C PHE A 30 -11.95 4.94 -11.97
N SER A 31 -11.43 6.15 -12.18
CA SER A 31 -11.58 6.92 -13.41
C SER A 31 -10.25 7.59 -13.71
N VAL A 32 -9.66 7.32 -14.86
CA VAL A 32 -8.40 7.95 -15.29
C VAL A 32 -8.51 9.47 -15.24
N ARG A 33 -9.59 10.02 -15.81
CA ARG A 33 -9.83 11.47 -15.82
C ARG A 33 -9.80 12.08 -14.42
N GLU A 34 -10.59 11.52 -13.51
CA GLU A 34 -10.71 12.06 -12.15
C GLU A 34 -9.42 11.87 -11.34
N PHE A 35 -8.71 10.77 -11.57
CA PHE A 35 -7.43 10.49 -10.93
C PHE A 35 -6.34 11.46 -11.40
N GLU A 36 -6.20 11.68 -12.70
CA GLU A 36 -5.22 12.62 -13.26
C GLU A 36 -5.51 14.07 -12.86
N GLU A 37 -6.79 14.45 -12.78
CA GLU A 37 -7.20 15.80 -12.35
C GLU A 37 -6.88 16.07 -10.87
N LYS A 38 -7.06 15.07 -10.00
CA LYS A 38 -7.06 15.27 -8.53
C LYS A 38 -5.87 14.69 -7.79
N VAL A 39 -5.17 13.70 -8.38
CA VAL A 39 -4.12 12.95 -7.69
C VAL A 39 -2.77 13.07 -8.40
N ALA A 40 -2.62 12.43 -9.56
CA ALA A 40 -1.36 12.41 -10.29
C ALA A 40 -1.56 11.94 -11.74
N HIS A 41 -0.71 12.40 -12.64
CA HIS A 41 -0.60 11.81 -13.98
C HIS A 41 0.10 10.45 -13.90
N THR A 42 -0.69 9.39 -13.93
CA THR A 42 -0.20 8.01 -13.77
C THR A 42 -1.00 7.07 -14.65
N THR A 43 -0.31 6.30 -15.50
CA THR A 43 -0.95 5.27 -16.33
C THR A 43 -0.80 3.91 -15.68
N PHE A 44 -1.88 3.36 -15.12
CA PHE A 44 -1.87 2.00 -14.57
C PHE A 44 -1.94 0.96 -15.68
N VAL A 45 -1.03 -0.02 -15.63
CA VAL A 45 -0.83 -1.04 -16.67
C VAL A 45 -1.04 -2.47 -16.17
N GLN A 46 -1.16 -2.68 -14.86
CA GLN A 46 -1.30 -4.00 -14.24
C GLN A 46 -2.24 -3.93 -13.04
N ASP A 47 -3.17 -4.89 -12.95
CA ASP A 47 -3.99 -5.15 -11.78
C ASP A 47 -3.57 -6.45 -11.11
N ASN A 48 -3.54 -6.46 -9.79
CA ASN A 48 -3.26 -7.63 -8.97
C ASN A 48 -4.35 -7.83 -7.93
N GLU A 49 -4.63 -9.09 -7.60
CA GLU A 49 -5.53 -9.46 -6.51
C GLU A 49 -4.87 -10.52 -5.64
N SER A 50 -5.10 -10.43 -4.34
CA SER A 50 -4.68 -11.45 -3.37
C SER A 50 -5.79 -11.74 -2.37
N CYS A 51 -5.82 -12.99 -1.89
CA CYS A 51 -6.63 -13.43 -0.76
C CYS A 51 -5.69 -13.80 0.38
N SER A 52 -6.01 -13.38 1.60
CA SER A 52 -5.19 -13.65 2.78
C SER A 52 -6.06 -13.75 4.03
N SER A 53 -5.61 -14.54 5.01
CA SER A 53 -6.29 -14.71 6.30
C SER A 53 -5.75 -13.78 7.37
N TYR A 54 -6.46 -13.69 8.50
CA TYR A 54 -6.05 -12.91 9.67
C TYR A 54 -4.60 -13.15 10.08
N GLY A 55 -3.91 -12.09 10.40
CA GLY A 55 -2.53 -12.11 10.87
C GLY A 55 -1.48 -12.16 9.76
N VAL A 56 -1.87 -12.38 8.50
CA VAL A 56 -0.92 -12.29 7.39
C VAL A 56 -0.42 -10.85 7.26
N ILE A 57 0.90 -10.69 7.20
CA ILE A 57 1.57 -9.45 6.83
C ILE A 57 2.32 -9.70 5.52
N ARG A 58 2.11 -8.84 4.53
CA ARG A 58 2.86 -8.83 3.28
C ARG A 58 3.61 -7.52 3.17
N GLY A 59 4.92 -7.57 3.13
CA GLY A 59 5.72 -6.36 3.03
C GLY A 59 7.01 -6.39 3.85
N LEU A 60 7.73 -5.32 3.85
CA LEU A 60 7.53 -4.07 3.08
C LEU A 60 8.23 -4.21 1.73
N HIS A 61 7.51 -4.07 0.63
CA HIS A 61 8.02 -4.37 -0.71
C HIS A 61 8.09 -3.14 -1.61
N PHE A 62 9.03 -3.15 -2.55
CA PHE A 62 9.15 -2.19 -3.64
C PHE A 62 9.84 -2.84 -4.84
N GLN A 63 9.82 -2.15 -5.97
CA GLN A 63 10.71 -2.41 -7.11
C GLN A 63 11.68 -1.24 -7.25
N LYS A 64 12.95 -1.57 -7.48
CA LYS A 64 14.02 -0.59 -7.66
C LYS A 64 13.95 0.08 -9.05
N PRO A 65 14.50 1.29 -9.21
CA PRO A 65 14.67 1.89 -10.53
C PRO A 65 15.39 0.95 -11.52
N PRO A 66 15.05 0.96 -12.81
CA PRO A 66 14.03 1.80 -13.45
C PRO A 66 12.61 1.20 -13.42
N PHE A 67 12.38 0.13 -12.67
CA PHE A 67 11.10 -0.62 -12.63
C PHE A 67 10.21 -0.25 -11.45
N THR A 68 10.41 0.93 -10.87
CA THR A 68 9.57 1.43 -9.76
C THR A 68 8.08 1.37 -10.10
N GLN A 69 7.27 1.14 -9.06
CA GLN A 69 5.82 1.07 -9.20
C GLN A 69 5.14 2.06 -8.25
N ALA A 70 4.28 2.92 -8.79
CA ALA A 70 3.23 3.53 -8.01
C ALA A 70 2.05 2.57 -7.92
N LYS A 71 1.32 2.62 -6.81
CA LYS A 71 0.22 1.69 -6.54
C LYS A 71 -1.03 2.44 -6.11
N LEU A 72 -2.18 1.95 -6.57
CA LEU A 72 -3.48 2.35 -6.05
C LEU A 72 -4.15 1.09 -5.48
N VAL A 73 -4.25 1.04 -4.15
CA VAL A 73 -4.66 -0.16 -3.42
C VAL A 73 -6.03 -0.01 -2.78
N ARG A 74 -6.78 -1.11 -2.66
CA ARG A 74 -8.08 -1.14 -1.99
C ARG A 74 -8.42 -2.53 -1.45
N VAL A 75 -9.34 -2.56 -0.50
CA VAL A 75 -9.98 -3.79 0.00
C VAL A 75 -11.33 -3.99 -0.71
N ILE A 76 -11.55 -5.21 -1.21
CA ILE A 76 -12.83 -5.63 -1.80
C ILE A 76 -13.71 -6.27 -0.72
N LYS A 77 -13.09 -7.08 0.16
CA LYS A 77 -13.74 -7.78 1.29
C LYS A 77 -12.79 -7.79 2.47
N GLY A 78 -13.33 -7.58 3.67
CA GLY A 78 -12.56 -7.60 4.91
C GLY A 78 -11.87 -6.26 5.24
N ALA A 79 -10.74 -6.32 5.95
CA ALA A 79 -10.03 -5.16 6.46
C ALA A 79 -8.53 -5.39 6.53
N VAL A 80 -7.75 -4.36 6.23
CA VAL A 80 -6.28 -4.32 6.41
C VAL A 80 -5.84 -3.02 7.08
N LEU A 81 -4.69 -3.08 7.74
CA LEU A 81 -3.85 -1.92 7.98
C LEU A 81 -2.84 -1.84 6.82
N ASP A 82 -2.97 -0.84 5.98
CA ASP A 82 -2.07 -0.59 4.86
C ASP A 82 -0.98 0.39 5.27
N VAL A 83 0.28 0.07 4.98
CA VAL A 83 1.44 0.83 5.44
C VAL A 83 2.35 1.18 4.27
N SER A 84 2.73 2.45 4.19
CA SER A 84 3.67 2.98 3.21
C SER A 84 4.82 3.70 3.90
N VAL A 85 6.05 3.30 3.63
CA VAL A 85 7.28 3.88 4.20
C VAL A 85 8.00 4.69 3.15
N ASP A 86 8.32 5.94 3.45
CA ASP A 86 9.09 6.83 2.55
C ASP A 86 10.55 6.40 2.48
N LEU A 87 10.99 6.02 1.27
CA LEU A 87 12.38 5.66 0.97
C LEU A 87 13.07 6.65 0.03
N ARG A 88 12.47 7.81 -0.27
CA ARG A 88 13.03 8.82 -1.17
C ARG A 88 14.22 9.51 -0.51
N LYS A 89 15.36 9.43 -1.17
CA LYS A 89 16.61 10.05 -0.69
C LYS A 89 16.47 11.57 -0.62
N GLY A 90 16.81 12.13 0.54
CA GLY A 90 16.68 13.57 0.77
C GLY A 90 15.28 14.06 1.12
N SER A 91 14.27 13.17 1.15
CA SER A 91 12.94 13.51 1.67
C SER A 91 13.01 13.88 3.14
N PRO A 92 12.28 14.94 3.59
CA PRO A 92 12.16 15.28 5.01
C PRO A 92 11.44 14.21 5.82
N THR A 93 10.75 13.29 5.14
CA THR A 93 10.01 12.18 5.74
C THR A 93 10.66 10.82 5.48
N TYR A 94 11.93 10.78 5.02
CA TYR A 94 12.66 9.51 4.84
C TYR A 94 12.59 8.66 6.11
N GLY A 95 12.22 7.38 5.96
CA GLY A 95 12.03 6.45 7.06
C GLY A 95 10.78 6.67 7.90
N LYS A 96 9.94 7.66 7.58
CA LYS A 96 8.61 7.79 8.19
C LYS A 96 7.60 6.94 7.43
N HIS A 97 6.51 6.58 8.11
CA HIS A 97 5.45 5.79 7.50
C HIS A 97 4.07 6.41 7.70
N VAL A 98 3.17 6.07 6.81
CA VAL A 98 1.72 6.29 6.93
C VAL A 98 1.08 4.93 7.11
N ALA A 99 0.13 4.82 8.03
CA ALA A 99 -0.67 3.62 8.26
C ALA A 99 -2.16 3.96 8.16
N VAL A 100 -2.86 3.32 7.22
CA VAL A 100 -4.27 3.62 6.92
C VAL A 100 -5.09 2.33 6.97
N GLU A 101 -6.21 2.35 7.68
CA GLU A 101 -7.16 1.24 7.66
C GLU A 101 -8.02 1.32 6.41
N LEU A 102 -7.94 0.26 5.57
CA LEU A 102 -8.77 0.07 4.37
C LEU A 102 -9.72 -1.10 4.62
N THR A 103 -11.02 -0.87 4.39
CA THR A 103 -12.05 -1.90 4.64
C THR A 103 -13.07 -1.96 3.52
N GLU A 104 -13.81 -3.07 3.46
CA GLU A 104 -14.97 -3.21 2.59
C GLU A 104 -16.08 -2.20 2.88
N ASP A 105 -16.15 -1.67 4.11
CA ASP A 105 -17.18 -0.71 4.53
C ASP A 105 -16.81 0.75 4.21
N ASN A 106 -15.53 1.12 4.40
CA ASN A 106 -15.10 2.50 4.15
C ASN A 106 -14.80 2.77 2.67
N HIS A 107 -14.60 1.72 1.87
CA HIS A 107 -14.26 1.78 0.45
C HIS A 107 -13.07 2.69 0.10
N ARG A 108 -12.27 3.06 1.09
CA ARG A 108 -11.07 3.89 0.90
C ARG A 108 -10.08 3.19 0.00
N GLN A 109 -9.37 3.99 -0.77
CA GLN A 109 -8.21 3.55 -1.53
C GLN A 109 -7.01 4.37 -1.09
N LEU A 110 -5.81 3.79 -1.17
CA LEU A 110 -4.57 4.50 -0.89
C LEU A 110 -3.75 4.58 -2.17
N PHE A 111 -3.35 5.79 -2.56
CA PHE A 111 -2.35 5.99 -3.60
C PHE A 111 -0.97 6.14 -2.97
N ILE A 112 -0.04 5.33 -3.45
CA ILE A 112 1.34 5.25 -3.00
C ILE A 112 2.20 5.53 -4.22
N PRO A 113 2.91 6.67 -4.29
CA PRO A 113 3.76 7.02 -5.42
C PRO A 113 5.05 6.19 -5.46
N HIS A 114 5.89 6.42 -6.47
CA HIS A 114 7.24 5.86 -6.52
C HIS A 114 8.07 6.29 -5.30
N GLY A 115 9.02 5.46 -4.90
CA GLY A 115 9.93 5.78 -3.80
C GLY A 115 9.47 5.33 -2.42
N PHE A 116 8.43 4.50 -2.36
CA PHE A 116 7.91 3.96 -1.12
C PHE A 116 8.04 2.44 -1.04
N ALA A 117 8.33 1.93 0.16
CA ALA A 117 8.06 0.54 0.49
C ALA A 117 6.62 0.41 0.98
N HIS A 118 5.95 -0.66 0.55
CA HIS A 118 4.53 -0.89 0.81
C HIS A 118 4.30 -2.28 1.42
N GLY A 119 3.39 -2.33 2.37
CA GLY A 119 2.92 -3.58 2.96
C GLY A 119 1.57 -3.42 3.64
N PHE A 120 0.97 -4.53 4.02
CA PHE A 120 -0.29 -4.51 4.77
C PHE A 120 -0.38 -5.67 5.75
N ALA A 121 -1.17 -5.47 6.82
CA ALA A 121 -1.53 -6.51 7.78
C ALA A 121 -3.04 -6.78 7.69
N VAL A 122 -3.43 -8.06 7.69
CA VAL A 122 -4.83 -8.48 7.61
C VAL A 122 -5.48 -8.46 8.99
N LEU A 123 -6.50 -7.61 9.15
CA LEU A 123 -7.21 -7.38 10.41
C LEU A 123 -8.53 -8.18 10.54
N SER A 124 -9.06 -8.69 9.43
CA SER A 124 -10.28 -9.51 9.37
C SER A 124 -9.95 -10.99 9.19
N ASP A 125 -10.93 -11.88 9.36
CA ASP A 125 -10.74 -13.33 9.16
C ASP A 125 -10.20 -13.66 7.77
N GLU A 126 -10.69 -12.93 6.75
CA GLU A 126 -10.25 -13.02 5.35
C GLU A 126 -10.26 -11.63 4.72
N VAL A 127 -9.33 -11.38 3.81
CA VAL A 127 -9.31 -10.18 2.98
C VAL A 127 -9.13 -10.53 1.49
N LEU A 128 -9.92 -9.87 0.63
CA LEU A 128 -9.64 -9.74 -0.79
C LEU A 128 -9.06 -8.34 -1.03
N PHE A 129 -7.80 -8.30 -1.41
CA PHE A 129 -7.03 -7.08 -1.59
C PHE A 129 -6.64 -6.92 -3.05
N GLN A 130 -6.97 -5.77 -3.64
CA GLN A 130 -6.72 -5.47 -5.04
C GLN A 130 -5.87 -4.20 -5.15
N TYR A 131 -4.96 -4.18 -6.14
CA TYR A 131 -4.17 -2.98 -6.43
C TYR A 131 -3.76 -2.86 -7.89
N LYS A 132 -3.72 -1.61 -8.36
CA LYS A 132 -3.19 -1.22 -9.66
C LYS A 132 -1.73 -0.81 -9.53
N CYS A 133 -0.94 -1.13 -10.55
CA CYS A 133 0.45 -0.69 -10.67
C CYS A 133 0.65 0.06 -11.99
N ASP A 134 1.48 1.08 -11.98
CA ASP A 134 1.84 1.85 -13.17
C ASP A 134 3.05 1.28 -13.94
N ASN A 135 3.61 0.19 -13.47
CA ASN A 135 4.68 -0.54 -14.16
C ASN A 135 4.47 -2.05 -13.99
N TYR A 136 5.06 -2.83 -14.88
CA TYR A 136 4.97 -4.29 -14.84
C TYR A 136 5.82 -4.90 -13.72
N TYR A 137 5.45 -6.10 -13.32
CA TYR A 137 6.24 -6.88 -12.36
C TYR A 137 7.62 -7.23 -12.94
N ALA A 138 8.66 -6.87 -12.19
CA ALA A 138 10.06 -7.09 -12.54
C ALA A 138 10.78 -7.78 -11.37
N PRO A 139 10.79 -9.13 -11.33
CA PRO A 139 11.35 -9.87 -10.18
C PRO A 139 12.82 -9.57 -9.90
N GLN A 140 13.60 -9.21 -10.93
CA GLN A 140 15.00 -8.82 -10.78
C GLN A 140 15.21 -7.50 -10.04
N SER A 141 14.16 -6.68 -9.93
CA SER A 141 14.18 -5.36 -9.28
C SER A 141 13.47 -5.35 -7.93
N GLU A 142 12.98 -6.50 -7.48
CA GLU A 142 12.35 -6.57 -6.17
C GLU A 142 13.32 -6.19 -5.05
N GLY A 143 12.78 -5.46 -4.08
CA GLY A 143 13.43 -5.15 -2.82
C GLY A 143 12.42 -5.09 -1.70
N GLY A 144 12.92 -4.96 -0.48
CA GLY A 144 12.07 -4.82 0.69
C GLY A 144 12.84 -4.31 1.89
N ILE A 145 12.10 -3.87 2.89
CA ILE A 145 12.59 -3.54 4.23
C ILE A 145 11.93 -4.50 5.22
N LEU A 146 12.65 -4.90 6.25
CA LEU A 146 12.15 -5.82 7.25
C LEU A 146 10.88 -5.26 7.90
N TRP A 147 9.80 -6.02 7.91
CA TRP A 147 8.46 -5.61 8.37
C TRP A 147 8.43 -5.11 9.81
N ASN A 148 9.24 -5.67 10.70
CA ASN A 148 9.35 -5.31 12.11
C ASN A 148 10.65 -4.57 12.44
N ASP A 149 11.14 -3.79 11.50
CA ASP A 149 12.30 -2.92 11.72
C ASP A 149 12.05 -2.01 12.94
N PRO A 150 12.93 -2.06 13.96
CA PRO A 150 12.73 -1.29 15.19
C PRO A 150 12.79 0.23 15.00
N ASP A 151 13.49 0.70 13.95
CA ASP A 151 13.59 2.13 13.66
C ASP A 151 12.31 2.67 13.01
N LEU A 152 11.54 1.81 12.32
CA LEU A 152 10.25 2.18 11.72
C LEU A 152 9.11 2.25 12.75
N GLN A 153 9.17 1.47 13.83
CA GLN A 153 8.16 1.47 14.92
C GLN A 153 6.72 1.28 14.42
N ILE A 154 6.51 0.44 13.40
CA ILE A 154 5.18 0.19 12.83
C ILE A 154 4.37 -0.67 13.81
N ASP A 155 3.24 -0.14 14.27
CA ASP A 155 2.23 -0.94 14.97
C ASP A 155 1.31 -1.62 13.95
N TRP A 156 1.58 -2.88 13.64
CA TRP A 156 0.79 -3.69 12.72
C TRP A 156 -0.57 -4.12 13.26
N ARG A 157 -0.86 -3.86 14.54
CA ARG A 157 -2.09 -4.25 15.23
C ARG A 157 -2.35 -5.76 15.23
N ILE A 158 -1.34 -6.59 15.00
CA ILE A 158 -1.40 -8.05 15.05
C ILE A 158 -0.56 -8.52 16.23
N PRO A 159 -1.11 -9.34 17.16
CA PRO A 159 -0.31 -9.97 18.21
C PRO A 159 0.84 -10.79 17.61
N ALA A 160 2.02 -10.72 18.22
CA ALA A 160 3.23 -11.33 17.68
C ALA A 160 3.12 -12.84 17.43
N ASP A 161 2.33 -13.54 18.23
CA ASP A 161 2.04 -14.98 18.10
C ASP A 161 1.04 -15.32 16.99
N LYS A 162 0.43 -14.31 16.37
CA LYS A 162 -0.55 -14.44 15.27
C LYS A 162 0.01 -14.01 13.93
N VAL A 163 1.19 -13.43 13.88
CA VAL A 163 1.81 -12.95 12.64
C VAL A 163 2.15 -14.12 11.72
N VAL A 164 1.71 -14.03 10.47
CA VAL A 164 1.99 -15.00 9.40
C VAL A 164 2.74 -14.28 8.28
N LEU A 165 3.94 -14.76 7.95
CA LEU A 165 4.83 -14.17 6.96
C LEU A 165 5.25 -15.19 5.89
N SER A 166 5.58 -14.71 4.71
CA SER A 166 6.36 -15.50 3.77
C SER A 166 7.83 -15.60 4.25
N GLU A 167 8.52 -16.65 3.85
CA GLU A 167 9.95 -16.81 4.15
C GLU A 167 10.78 -15.62 3.62
N LYS A 168 10.40 -15.08 2.46
CA LYS A 168 11.03 -13.91 1.84
C LYS A 168 10.94 -12.67 2.75
N ASP A 169 9.77 -12.42 3.34
CA ASP A 169 9.52 -11.23 4.15
C ASP A 169 10.30 -11.22 5.48
N THR A 170 10.76 -12.39 5.92
CA THR A 170 11.62 -12.51 7.11
C THR A 170 13.11 -12.19 6.85
N ARG A 171 13.51 -12.03 5.58
CA ARG A 171 14.92 -11.90 5.16
C ARG A 171 15.31 -10.52 4.63
N HIS A 172 14.37 -9.58 4.58
CA HIS A 172 14.67 -8.22 4.13
C HIS A 172 15.64 -7.51 5.07
N PRO A 173 16.47 -6.58 4.57
CA PRO A 173 17.36 -5.77 5.38
C PRO A 173 16.58 -4.81 6.29
N LEU A 174 17.23 -4.34 7.35
CA LEU A 174 16.77 -3.18 8.10
C LEU A 174 16.92 -1.91 7.27
N LEU A 175 16.13 -0.88 7.57
CA LEU A 175 16.19 0.42 6.89
C LEU A 175 17.59 1.03 6.93
N LYS A 176 18.28 0.94 8.08
CA LYS A 176 19.65 1.46 8.26
C LYS A 176 20.70 0.76 7.38
N ASP A 177 20.42 -0.48 6.96
CA ASP A 177 21.31 -1.29 6.13
C ASP A 177 20.94 -1.18 4.63
N TYR A 178 19.84 -0.49 4.31
CA TYR A 178 19.38 -0.25 2.95
C TYR A 178 19.88 1.09 2.43
N ILE A 179 20.52 1.05 1.27
CA ILE A 179 20.93 2.27 0.55
C ILE A 179 19.84 2.59 -0.47
N SER A 180 19.12 3.68 -0.25
CA SER A 180 18.04 4.06 -1.14
C SER A 180 18.54 4.40 -2.54
N GLU A 181 17.87 3.86 -3.55
CA GLU A 181 18.05 4.14 -4.96
C GLU A 181 16.95 5.09 -5.49
N PHE A 182 16.04 5.57 -4.62
CA PHE A 182 14.98 6.51 -4.98
C PHE A 182 15.43 7.95 -4.74
N GLU A 183 15.24 8.79 -5.74
CA GLU A 183 15.50 10.24 -5.68
C GLU A 183 14.29 11.03 -5.21
#